data_76c87e393854e7efbfa1affe0ecc4868
#
_entry.id   76c87e393854e7efbfa1affe0ecc4868
#
_cell.length_a   1.000
_cell.length_b   1.000
_cell.length_c   1.000
_cell.angle_alpha   90.00
_cell.angle_beta   90.00
_cell.angle_gamma   90.00
#
_symmetry.space_group_name_H-M   'P 1'
#
loop_
_entity.id
_entity.type
_entity.pdbx_description
1 polymer ?
#
loop_
_entity_poly.entity_id
_entity_poly.type
_entity_poly.pdbx_seq_one_letter_code
_entity_poly.pdbx_strand_id
1 'polypeptide(L)'
;MIRIGNLYVYLKNYIMKFTKLTIAFLSVFFCLVVACGSDGINDDPKTPDVTEPVTPNEPDEPDNPSVVKVPTLQKNVQDEWKIDSIDDGFIYYNYERYDDVSKAQQIVNVLEIDLLSNKYKVEFTYNNGDSLSTTAQVRGAIGGINGGYEQEAIYIRINGTNISEVTLPEGHLRYWKHDGALYSDGKSDIGIIYGGRNGKAAIDTYKQHSAKYLLASAPTLIDDYNPLGETFVGNYTMEQLESFDYEDYRRHQGVRHPRTVVAVTEDKDLLLVTIDGRWAGKAEGMSAKEVTLFLKKHFNPQYALNMDGGGSTTMYVKGKGAAKTDVVNYPTDNGAVSYTHLRAH
;
A
#
# COMPACT_ATOMS: atom_id res chain seq x y z
N MET A 1 -16.72 40.06 -27.78
CA MET A 1 -15.93 39.09 -28.61
C MET A 1 -14.45 39.04 -28.26
N ILE A 2 -13.95 39.86 -27.34
CA ILE A 2 -12.52 39.94 -26.97
C ILE A 2 -12.14 39.04 -25.78
N ARG A 3 -13.10 38.54 -24.98
CA ARG A 3 -12.83 37.68 -23.83
C ARG A 3 -12.58 36.20 -24.16
N ILE A 4 -12.98 35.74 -25.34
CA ILE A 4 -12.80 34.35 -25.75
C ILE A 4 -11.35 34.13 -26.26
N GLY A 5 -10.72 35.11 -26.84
CA GLY A 5 -9.33 35.03 -27.30
C GLY A 5 -8.32 34.89 -26.16
N ASN A 6 -8.51 35.66 -25.09
CA ASN A 6 -7.62 35.61 -23.92
C ASN A 6 -7.82 34.33 -23.11
N LEU A 7 -9.03 33.80 -23.06
CA LEU A 7 -9.28 32.49 -22.42
C LEU A 7 -8.66 31.35 -23.22
N TYR A 8 -8.72 31.45 -24.56
CA TYR A 8 -8.13 30.44 -25.44
C TYR A 8 -6.58 30.46 -25.42
N VAL A 9 -5.97 31.64 -25.34
CA VAL A 9 -4.51 31.77 -25.19
C VAL A 9 -4.07 31.30 -23.81
N TYR A 10 -4.83 31.57 -22.76
CA TYR A 10 -4.56 31.09 -21.40
C TYR A 10 -4.73 29.57 -21.30
N LEU A 11 -5.80 29.01 -21.88
CA LEU A 11 -5.98 27.56 -21.97
C LEU A 11 -4.92 26.89 -22.86
N LYS A 12 -4.54 27.51 -23.98
CA LYS A 12 -3.51 27.00 -24.86
C LYS A 12 -2.12 27.01 -24.22
N ASN A 13 -1.79 28.04 -23.47
CA ASN A 13 -0.57 28.08 -22.68
C ASN A 13 -0.61 27.13 -21.47
N TYR A 14 -1.78 26.95 -20.88
CA TYR A 14 -2.00 25.98 -19.80
C TYR A 14 -1.94 24.55 -20.35
N ILE A 15 -2.57 24.28 -21.47
CA ILE A 15 -2.51 22.99 -22.17
C ILE A 15 -1.09 22.71 -22.70
N MET A 16 -0.37 23.71 -23.22
CA MET A 16 1.01 23.50 -23.67
C MET A 16 1.99 23.32 -22.51
N LYS A 17 1.75 23.95 -21.36
CA LYS A 17 2.50 23.64 -20.13
C LYS A 17 2.12 22.26 -19.60
N PHE A 18 0.85 21.90 -19.66
CA PHE A 18 0.38 20.55 -19.29
C PHE A 18 0.87 19.48 -20.26
N THR A 19 0.84 19.70 -21.58
CA THR A 19 1.28 18.67 -22.54
C THR A 19 2.79 18.45 -22.54
N LYS A 20 3.60 19.41 -22.11
CA LYS A 20 5.01 19.17 -21.82
C LYS A 20 5.25 18.56 -20.43
N LEU A 21 4.27 18.67 -19.52
CA LEU A 21 4.33 18.13 -18.15
C LEU A 21 3.56 16.79 -18.01
N THR A 22 2.63 16.50 -18.91
CA THR A 22 1.71 15.35 -18.83
C THR A 22 2.12 14.13 -19.64
N ILE A 23 3.34 14.08 -20.16
CA ILE A 23 3.96 12.78 -20.39
C ILE A 23 4.65 12.27 -19.10
N ALA A 24 4.68 13.07 -18.05
CA ALA A 24 4.97 12.60 -16.70
C ALA A 24 3.64 12.16 -16.07
N PHE A 25 3.32 10.89 -16.21
CA PHE A 25 2.30 10.15 -15.50
C PHE A 25 1.75 10.86 -14.26
N LEU A 26 0.46 11.21 -14.30
CA LEU A 26 -0.34 11.50 -13.12
C LEU A 26 -0.59 10.16 -12.39
N SER A 27 0.49 9.54 -11.89
CA SER A 27 0.36 8.48 -10.92
C SER A 27 -0.03 9.15 -9.62
N VAL A 28 -1.28 9.00 -9.26
CA VAL A 28 -1.81 9.38 -7.95
C VAL A 28 -1.08 8.53 -6.94
N PHE A 29 -0.04 9.10 -6.31
CA PHE A 29 0.62 8.46 -5.20
C PHE A 29 -0.29 8.49 -3.98
N PHE A 30 -0.80 7.33 -3.66
CA PHE A 30 -1.48 7.09 -2.41
C PHE A 30 -0.46 6.50 -1.44
N CYS A 31 -0.12 7.24 -0.41
CA CYS A 31 0.77 6.76 0.64
C CYS A 31 -0.03 6.13 1.77
N LEU A 32 0.24 4.89 2.07
CA LEU A 32 -0.10 4.30 3.35
C LEU A 32 1.06 4.61 4.30
N VAL A 33 0.80 5.40 5.32
CA VAL A 33 1.82 5.87 6.27
C VAL A 33 1.47 5.36 7.64
N VAL A 34 2.42 4.72 8.29
CA VAL A 34 2.28 4.30 9.70
C VAL A 34 3.04 5.29 10.57
N ALA A 35 2.33 6.02 11.42
CA ALA A 35 2.92 6.98 12.35
C ALA A 35 2.85 6.46 13.79
N CYS A 36 3.93 6.62 14.55
CA CYS A 36 3.94 6.37 15.97
C CYS A 36 3.25 7.54 16.68
N GLY A 37 2.24 7.26 17.51
CA GLY A 37 1.57 8.29 18.30
C GLY A 37 2.34 8.55 19.59
N SER A 38 3.04 9.68 19.70
CA SER A 38 3.48 10.21 20.98
C SER A 38 2.44 11.19 21.49
N ASP A 39 1.83 10.91 22.62
CA ASP A 39 0.92 11.85 23.27
C ASP A 39 1.72 13.04 23.80
N GLY A 40 1.43 14.23 23.24
CA GLY A 40 2.00 15.49 23.69
C GLY A 40 1.44 15.86 25.06
N ILE A 41 2.35 16.14 25.97
CA ILE A 41 2.07 16.69 27.30
C ILE A 41 1.60 18.13 27.10
N ASN A 42 0.35 18.42 27.46
CA ASN A 42 -0.12 19.80 27.67
C ASN A 42 0.21 20.24 29.10
N ASP A 43 1.13 21.17 29.21
CA ASP A 43 1.33 21.95 30.44
C ASP A 43 0.23 23.01 30.54
N ASP A 44 -0.58 22.92 31.57
CA ASP A 44 -1.46 23.99 32.02
C ASP A 44 -1.22 24.31 33.53
N PRO A 45 -1.32 25.57 33.97
CA PRO A 45 -0.65 26.04 35.15
C PRO A 45 -1.42 25.80 36.47
N LYS A 46 -0.62 25.65 37.50
CA LYS A 46 -0.91 25.42 38.93
C LYS A 46 -2.07 26.21 39.51
N THR A 47 -2.94 25.51 40.23
CA THR A 47 -3.68 26.03 41.43
C THR A 47 -3.33 25.20 42.64
N PRO A 48 -3.34 25.78 43.85
CA PRO A 48 -2.68 25.21 44.99
C PRO A 48 -3.56 24.30 45.87
N ASP A 49 -2.92 23.25 46.31
CA ASP A 49 -2.96 22.57 47.60
C ASP A 49 -4.30 22.47 48.35
N VAL A 50 -4.87 21.25 48.35
CA VAL A 50 -5.72 20.74 49.43
C VAL A 50 -5.26 19.32 49.75
N THR A 51 -4.70 19.14 50.97
CA THR A 51 -4.28 17.86 51.54
C THR A 51 -5.49 16.98 51.85
N GLU A 52 -5.60 15.81 51.19
CA GLU A 52 -6.48 14.72 51.63
C GLU A 52 -5.67 13.49 52.08
N PRO A 53 -6.25 12.61 52.90
CA PRO A 53 -5.51 11.64 53.71
C PRO A 53 -5.04 10.43 52.89
N VAL A 54 -3.82 9.99 53.27
CA VAL A 54 -3.11 8.82 52.71
C VAL A 54 -3.90 7.55 52.94
N THR A 55 -4.38 6.91 51.87
CA THR A 55 -4.83 5.52 51.87
C THR A 55 -3.63 4.58 51.71
N PRO A 56 -3.63 3.38 52.33
CA PRO A 56 -2.51 2.45 52.26
C PRO A 56 -2.35 1.90 50.85
N ASN A 57 -1.07 1.79 50.42
CA ASN A 57 -0.66 1.21 49.13
C ASN A 57 -1.27 -0.17 48.93
N GLU A 58 -2.01 -0.34 47.81
CA GLU A 58 -2.24 -1.65 47.24
C GLU A 58 -0.89 -2.23 46.79
N PRO A 59 -0.67 -3.54 46.91
CA PRO A 59 0.56 -4.15 46.42
C PRO A 59 0.64 -4.03 44.89
N ASP A 60 1.81 -3.63 44.40
CA ASP A 60 2.16 -3.60 42.97
C ASP A 60 1.73 -4.90 42.28
N GLU A 61 0.85 -4.81 41.30
CA GLU A 61 0.61 -5.94 40.40
C GLU A 61 1.95 -6.32 39.74
N PRO A 62 2.27 -7.63 39.68
CA PRO A 62 3.50 -8.05 39.03
C PRO A 62 3.47 -7.61 37.56
N ASP A 63 4.53 -6.93 37.12
CA ASP A 63 4.81 -6.62 35.70
C ASP A 63 4.47 -7.83 34.84
N ASN A 64 3.41 -7.70 34.07
CA ASN A 64 3.03 -8.71 33.10
C ASN A 64 4.18 -8.76 32.09
N PRO A 65 4.89 -9.88 31.92
CA PRO A 65 5.98 -9.96 30.97
C PRO A 65 5.41 -9.56 29.59
N SER A 66 6.01 -8.54 28.98
CA SER A 66 5.67 -8.10 27.65
C SER A 66 5.64 -9.34 26.74
N VAL A 67 4.45 -9.72 26.28
CA VAL A 67 4.29 -10.83 25.36
C VAL A 67 4.95 -10.38 24.07
N VAL A 68 6.15 -10.86 23.83
CA VAL A 68 6.85 -10.61 22.57
C VAL A 68 6.00 -11.28 21.46
N LYS A 69 5.43 -10.47 20.58
CA LYS A 69 4.58 -10.97 19.51
C LYS A 69 5.37 -11.92 18.61
N VAL A 70 4.78 -13.07 18.32
CA VAL A 70 5.35 -14.03 17.36
C VAL A 70 5.13 -13.48 15.96
N PRO A 71 6.16 -13.34 15.12
CA PRO A 71 6.02 -12.89 13.75
C PRO A 71 5.03 -13.74 12.94
N THR A 72 4.26 -13.10 12.07
CA THR A 72 3.28 -13.76 11.17
C THR A 72 3.97 -14.66 10.13
N LEU A 73 5.25 -14.41 9.84
CA LEU A 73 6.03 -15.23 8.91
C LEU A 73 6.04 -16.69 9.35
N GLN A 74 5.65 -17.59 8.44
CA GLN A 74 5.54 -19.01 8.70
C GLN A 74 6.89 -19.62 9.12
N LYS A 75 6.92 -20.41 10.19
CA LYS A 75 8.16 -20.94 10.81
C LYS A 75 9.02 -21.76 9.85
N ASN A 76 8.41 -22.48 8.93
CA ASN A 76 9.08 -23.35 7.97
C ASN A 76 9.82 -22.62 6.84
N VAL A 77 9.67 -21.30 6.74
CA VAL A 77 10.32 -20.46 5.72
C VAL A 77 11.10 -19.29 6.31
N GLN A 78 11.23 -19.21 7.63
CA GLN A 78 11.93 -18.11 8.31
C GLN A 78 13.39 -17.95 7.86
N ASP A 79 14.09 -19.06 7.65
CA ASP A 79 15.49 -19.08 7.19
C ASP A 79 15.66 -18.54 5.75
N GLU A 80 14.56 -18.35 5.04
CA GLU A 80 14.55 -17.76 3.69
C GLU A 80 14.62 -16.24 3.73
N TRP A 81 14.42 -15.60 4.88
CA TRP A 81 14.25 -14.16 5.05
C TRP A 81 15.33 -13.54 5.93
N LYS A 82 15.70 -12.32 5.61
CA LYS A 82 16.38 -11.43 6.56
C LYS A 82 15.33 -10.72 7.36
N ILE A 83 15.36 -10.90 8.68
CA ILE A 83 14.34 -10.37 9.59
C ILE A 83 14.96 -9.28 10.46
N ASP A 84 14.36 -8.13 10.52
CA ASP A 84 14.81 -6.98 11.30
C ASP A 84 13.64 -6.46 12.15
N SER A 85 13.65 -6.71 13.44
CA SER A 85 12.69 -6.18 14.39
C SER A 85 13.08 -4.73 14.69
N ILE A 86 12.41 -3.78 14.00
CA ILE A 86 12.71 -2.36 14.12
C ILE A 86 12.20 -1.83 15.47
N ASP A 87 11.03 -2.29 15.88
CA ASP A 87 10.41 -1.98 17.18
C ASP A 87 9.45 -3.14 17.53
N ASP A 88 8.98 -3.18 18.77
CA ASP A 88 7.99 -4.16 19.21
C ASP A 88 6.68 -3.98 18.46
N GLY A 89 6.32 -4.99 17.68
CA GLY A 89 5.17 -4.95 16.76
C GLY A 89 5.42 -4.23 15.43
N PHE A 90 6.69 -3.93 15.08
CA PHE A 90 7.06 -3.37 13.78
C PHE A 90 8.28 -4.11 13.23
N ILE A 91 8.07 -4.99 12.24
CA ILE A 91 9.08 -5.91 11.73
C ILE A 91 9.27 -5.68 10.23
N TYR A 92 10.52 -5.60 9.81
CA TYR A 92 10.90 -5.54 8.39
C TYR A 92 11.51 -6.86 7.95
N TYR A 93 11.03 -7.37 6.82
CA TYR A 93 11.52 -8.58 6.19
C TYR A 93 12.06 -8.28 4.80
N ASN A 94 13.19 -8.88 4.45
CA ASN A 94 13.75 -8.83 3.11
C ASN A 94 14.04 -10.24 2.60
N TYR A 95 13.53 -10.55 1.42
CA TYR A 95 13.73 -11.79 0.68
C TYR A 95 14.48 -11.48 -0.61
N GLU A 96 15.65 -12.07 -0.81
CA GLU A 96 16.48 -11.87 -2.00
C GLU A 96 17.09 -13.21 -2.40
N ARG A 97 16.36 -13.99 -3.22
CA ARG A 97 16.78 -15.31 -3.63
C ARG A 97 15.93 -15.90 -4.76
N TYR A 98 16.34 -17.08 -5.24
CA TYR A 98 15.49 -17.89 -6.10
C TYR A 98 14.25 -18.36 -5.33
N ASP A 99 13.08 -18.12 -5.87
CA ASP A 99 11.79 -18.49 -5.29
C ASP A 99 11.19 -19.71 -6.01
N ASP A 100 10.79 -20.70 -5.23
CA ASP A 100 10.24 -21.95 -5.74
C ASP A 100 8.80 -21.81 -6.27
N VAL A 101 8.07 -20.79 -5.86
CA VAL A 101 6.71 -20.52 -6.34
C VAL A 101 6.75 -19.98 -7.76
N SER A 102 7.50 -18.91 -7.96
CA SER A 102 7.63 -18.24 -9.26
C SER A 102 8.71 -18.88 -10.16
N LYS A 103 9.54 -19.80 -9.62
CA LYS A 103 10.67 -20.39 -10.36
C LYS A 103 11.62 -19.33 -10.94
N ALA A 104 11.87 -18.27 -10.18
CA ALA A 104 12.69 -17.13 -10.60
C ALA A 104 13.38 -16.44 -9.43
N GLN A 105 14.38 -15.61 -9.73
CA GLN A 105 14.99 -14.71 -8.75
C GLN A 105 14.00 -13.61 -8.38
N GLN A 106 13.81 -13.40 -7.08
CA GLN A 106 12.90 -12.40 -6.55
C GLN A 106 13.55 -11.54 -5.48
N ILE A 107 13.11 -10.28 -5.40
CA ILE A 107 13.38 -9.39 -4.28
C ILE A 107 12.02 -8.95 -3.74
N VAL A 108 11.75 -9.30 -2.48
CA VAL A 108 10.49 -8.96 -1.81
C VAL A 108 10.81 -8.29 -0.49
N ASN A 109 10.12 -7.17 -0.22
CA ASN A 109 10.20 -6.47 1.05
C ASN A 109 8.83 -6.46 1.70
N VAL A 110 8.77 -6.73 3.01
CA VAL A 110 7.53 -6.73 3.78
C VAL A 110 7.73 -5.94 5.06
N LEU A 111 6.75 -5.07 5.38
CA LEU A 111 6.58 -4.51 6.72
C LEU A 111 5.39 -5.19 7.37
N GLU A 112 5.59 -5.74 8.55
CA GLU A 112 4.54 -6.25 9.42
C GLU A 112 4.32 -5.27 10.56
N ILE A 113 3.06 -4.86 10.77
CA ILE A 113 2.67 -3.84 11.74
C ILE A 113 1.55 -4.41 12.61
N ASP A 114 1.83 -4.54 13.90
CA ASP A 114 0.85 -4.93 14.91
C ASP A 114 -0.06 -3.74 15.27
N LEU A 115 -1.24 -3.69 14.70
CA LEU A 115 -2.19 -2.62 14.96
C LEU A 115 -2.97 -2.83 16.27
N LEU A 116 -3.04 -4.05 16.81
CA LEU A 116 -3.71 -4.32 18.10
C LEU A 116 -2.89 -3.80 19.28
N SER A 117 -1.58 -3.62 19.12
CA SER A 117 -0.74 -2.99 20.16
C SER A 117 -1.13 -1.55 20.47
N ASN A 118 -1.91 -0.90 19.62
CA ASN A 118 -2.25 0.53 19.66
C ASN A 118 -1.04 1.50 19.65
N LYS A 119 0.17 1.00 19.38
CA LYS A 119 1.38 1.82 19.22
C LYS A 119 1.42 2.54 17.88
N TYR A 120 0.77 1.99 16.86
CA TYR A 120 0.85 2.42 15.47
C TYR A 120 -0.50 2.93 14.98
N LYS A 121 -0.45 3.89 14.05
CA LYS A 121 -1.61 4.41 13.32
C LYS A 121 -1.39 4.26 11.84
N VAL A 122 -2.47 4.03 11.11
CA VAL A 122 -2.47 3.94 9.65
C VAL A 122 -3.13 5.18 9.07
N GLU A 123 -2.43 5.89 8.21
CA GLU A 123 -2.97 7.03 7.48
C GLU A 123 -2.93 6.78 5.98
N PHE A 124 -4.01 7.13 5.30
CA PHE A 124 -4.04 7.24 3.85
C PHE A 124 -3.84 8.70 3.49
N THR A 125 -2.91 8.99 2.61
CA THR A 125 -2.64 10.34 2.16
C THR A 125 -2.80 10.44 0.66
N TYR A 126 -3.32 11.57 0.23
CA TYR A 126 -3.36 11.96 -1.16
C TYR A 126 -2.53 13.23 -1.32
N ASN A 127 -1.58 13.21 -2.25
CA ASN A 127 -0.78 14.37 -2.56
C ASN A 127 -0.63 14.56 -4.09
N ASN A 128 -0.37 15.77 -4.52
CA ASN A 128 -0.22 16.14 -5.91
C ASN A 128 1.26 16.20 -6.31
N GLY A 129 1.93 15.05 -6.36
CA GLY A 129 3.22 14.96 -7.02
C GLY A 129 4.45 14.84 -6.12
N ASP A 130 4.28 14.80 -4.79
CA ASP A 130 5.39 14.48 -3.89
C ASP A 130 5.69 12.98 -3.92
N SER A 131 6.96 12.62 -3.75
CA SER A 131 7.35 11.22 -3.63
C SER A 131 6.85 10.61 -2.32
N LEU A 132 6.74 9.27 -2.29
CA LEU A 132 6.45 8.54 -1.07
C LEU A 132 7.40 8.93 0.06
N SER A 133 8.70 8.93 -0.21
CA SER A 133 9.74 9.27 0.77
C SER A 133 9.58 10.69 1.32
N THR A 134 9.36 11.68 0.46
CA THR A 134 9.11 13.06 0.90
C THR A 134 7.89 13.16 1.81
N THR A 135 6.78 12.56 1.38
CA THR A 135 5.54 12.54 2.17
C THR A 135 5.72 11.84 3.50
N ALA A 136 6.39 10.68 3.52
CA ALA A 136 6.64 9.91 4.72
C ALA A 136 7.53 10.68 5.71
N GLN A 137 8.60 11.30 5.24
CA GLN A 137 9.51 12.11 6.06
C GLN A 137 8.81 13.33 6.66
N VAL A 138 8.04 14.07 5.87
CA VAL A 138 7.29 15.25 6.33
C VAL A 138 6.24 14.89 7.38
N ARG A 139 5.61 13.72 7.25
CA ARG A 139 4.61 13.23 8.21
C ARG A 139 5.19 12.46 9.40
N GLY A 140 6.50 12.27 9.45
CA GLY A 140 7.17 11.52 10.52
C GLY A 140 6.85 10.03 10.50
N ALA A 141 6.50 9.47 9.34
CA ALA A 141 6.19 8.06 9.19
C ALA A 141 7.39 7.18 9.49
N ILE A 142 7.14 5.98 10.00
CA ILE A 142 8.15 4.95 10.21
C ILE A 142 8.20 3.93 9.07
N GLY A 143 7.12 3.80 8.31
CA GLY A 143 7.02 2.96 7.13
C GLY A 143 5.89 3.40 6.22
N GLY A 144 5.90 2.92 4.96
CA GLY A 144 4.85 3.19 4.00
C GLY A 144 5.10 2.59 2.62
N ILE A 145 4.06 2.53 1.81
CA ILE A 145 4.09 2.09 0.42
C ILE A 145 3.30 3.06 -0.47
N ASN A 146 3.51 2.97 -1.79
CA ASN A 146 2.59 3.59 -2.74
C ASN A 146 1.21 2.91 -2.67
N GLY A 147 0.17 3.62 -3.08
CA GLY A 147 -1.21 3.17 -2.94
C GLY A 147 -1.88 2.75 -4.24
N GLY A 148 -2.96 3.47 -4.59
CA GLY A 148 -3.90 3.07 -5.64
C GLY A 148 -3.55 3.52 -7.04
N TYR A 149 -4.39 3.13 -7.97
CA TYR A 149 -4.38 3.49 -9.38
C TYR A 149 -4.88 4.92 -9.63
N GLU A 150 -5.14 5.27 -10.88
CA GLU A 150 -5.64 6.58 -11.30
C GLU A 150 -7.00 6.87 -10.67
N GLN A 151 -7.22 8.11 -10.26
CA GLN A 151 -8.41 8.55 -9.53
C GLN A 151 -9.73 8.17 -10.21
N GLU A 152 -9.82 8.34 -11.53
CA GLU A 152 -11.05 8.05 -12.28
C GLU A 152 -11.41 6.56 -12.30
N ALA A 153 -10.44 5.68 -11.98
CA ALA A 153 -10.62 4.23 -11.98
C ALA A 153 -10.93 3.63 -10.62
N ILE A 154 -10.71 4.38 -9.51
CA ILE A 154 -10.82 3.84 -8.15
C ILE A 154 -11.65 4.75 -7.22
N TYR A 155 -12.17 4.16 -6.15
CA TYR A 155 -12.84 4.88 -5.07
C TYR A 155 -11.84 5.18 -3.95
N ILE A 156 -11.80 6.45 -3.50
CA ILE A 156 -10.88 6.92 -2.45
C ILE A 156 -11.66 7.72 -1.43
N ARG A 157 -11.54 7.34 -0.16
CA ARG A 157 -12.01 8.12 0.99
C ARG A 157 -10.88 8.34 1.97
N ILE A 158 -10.68 9.60 2.39
CA ILE A 158 -9.66 9.98 3.37
C ILE A 158 -10.30 10.78 4.47
N ASN A 159 -10.13 10.34 5.69
CA ASN A 159 -10.66 10.99 6.88
C ASN A 159 -12.16 11.33 6.77
N GLY A 160 -12.94 10.39 6.24
CA GLY A 160 -14.37 10.53 6.03
C GLY A 160 -14.80 11.32 4.80
N THR A 161 -13.84 11.93 4.06
CA THR A 161 -14.12 12.71 2.86
C THR A 161 -13.86 11.87 1.60
N ASN A 162 -14.81 11.80 0.69
CA ASN A 162 -14.60 11.17 -0.61
C ASN A 162 -13.70 12.07 -1.47
N ILE A 163 -12.54 11.53 -1.83
CA ILE A 163 -11.54 12.21 -2.67
C ILE A 163 -11.77 11.87 -4.13
N SER A 164 -12.12 10.61 -4.41
CA SER A 164 -12.40 10.12 -5.76
C SER A 164 -13.52 9.11 -5.76
N GLU A 165 -14.27 9.09 -6.86
CA GLU A 165 -15.22 8.05 -7.21
C GLU A 165 -14.86 7.49 -8.58
N VAL A 166 -15.25 6.25 -8.86
CA VAL A 166 -15.08 5.64 -10.18
C VAL A 166 -15.96 6.40 -11.18
N THR A 167 -15.33 7.07 -12.14
CA THR A 167 -16.00 7.83 -13.20
C THR A 167 -15.87 7.18 -14.57
N LEU A 168 -15.02 6.16 -14.70
CA LEU A 168 -14.90 5.37 -15.92
C LEU A 168 -16.22 4.63 -16.17
N PRO A 169 -16.71 4.59 -17.43
CA PRO A 169 -17.90 3.82 -17.76
C PRO A 169 -17.63 2.33 -17.62
N GLU A 170 -18.66 1.57 -17.28
CA GLU A 170 -18.65 0.12 -17.31
C GLU A 170 -18.22 -0.38 -18.70
N GLY A 171 -17.29 -1.35 -18.74
CA GLY A 171 -16.67 -1.83 -19.97
C GLY A 171 -15.45 -1.02 -20.45
N HIS A 172 -15.09 0.07 -19.80
CA HIS A 172 -13.80 0.72 -20.04
C HIS A 172 -12.63 -0.23 -19.70
N LEU A 173 -11.55 -0.19 -20.46
CA LEU A 173 -10.41 -1.11 -20.32
C LEU A 173 -9.80 -1.12 -18.90
N ARG A 174 -9.87 -0.02 -18.17
CA ARG A 174 -9.38 0.15 -16.79
C ARG A 174 -10.45 0.01 -15.72
N TYR A 175 -11.69 -0.35 -16.08
CA TYR A 175 -12.82 -0.43 -15.14
C TYR A 175 -12.63 -1.51 -14.05
N TRP A 176 -11.78 -2.50 -14.29
CA TRP A 176 -11.47 -3.58 -13.34
C TRP A 176 -10.66 -3.14 -12.12
N LYS A 177 -10.10 -1.92 -12.11
CA LYS A 177 -9.11 -1.47 -11.10
C LYS A 177 -9.69 -1.22 -9.68
N HIS A 178 -10.93 -1.61 -9.41
CA HIS A 178 -11.60 -1.41 -8.12
C HIS A 178 -12.35 -2.65 -7.60
N ASP A 179 -11.83 -3.84 -7.88
CA ASP A 179 -12.44 -5.11 -7.45
C ASP A 179 -12.45 -5.31 -5.94
N GLY A 180 -11.56 -4.69 -5.22
CA GLY A 180 -11.47 -4.71 -3.77
C GLY A 180 -11.16 -3.35 -3.19
N ALA A 181 -11.22 -3.23 -1.87
CA ALA A 181 -10.83 -2.02 -1.16
C ALA A 181 -10.23 -2.30 0.21
N LEU A 182 -9.10 -1.69 0.50
CA LEU A 182 -8.57 -1.58 1.85
C LEU A 182 -9.38 -0.52 2.59
N TYR A 183 -9.87 -0.84 3.79
CA TYR A 183 -10.50 0.13 4.70
C TYR A 183 -9.77 0.21 6.02
N SER A 184 -9.88 1.36 6.69
CA SER A 184 -9.36 1.55 8.05
C SER A 184 -10.11 2.65 8.79
N ASP A 185 -10.16 2.53 10.11
CA ASP A 185 -10.55 3.63 11.02
C ASP A 185 -9.37 4.54 11.38
N GLY A 186 -8.17 4.19 10.91
CA GLY A 186 -6.90 4.83 11.25
C GLY A 186 -6.15 4.15 12.41
N LYS A 187 -6.73 3.10 12.99
CA LYS A 187 -6.18 2.33 14.10
C LYS A 187 -6.23 0.83 13.79
N SER A 188 -6.83 0.06 14.70
CA SER A 188 -6.90 -1.40 14.62
C SER A 188 -8.07 -1.96 13.80
N ASP A 189 -9.11 -1.18 13.53
CA ASP A 189 -10.16 -1.61 12.61
C ASP A 189 -9.70 -1.44 11.17
N ILE A 190 -9.11 -2.48 10.64
CA ILE A 190 -8.57 -2.57 9.30
C ILE A 190 -8.98 -3.88 8.64
N GLY A 191 -9.22 -3.85 7.34
CA GLY A 191 -9.54 -5.02 6.57
C GLY A 191 -9.65 -4.73 5.08
N ILE A 192 -9.95 -5.77 4.32
CA ILE A 192 -10.14 -5.68 2.87
C ILE A 192 -11.56 -6.11 2.54
N ILE A 193 -12.25 -5.31 1.74
CA ILE A 193 -13.56 -5.63 1.18
C ILE A 193 -13.31 -6.21 -0.21
N TYR A 194 -13.81 -7.41 -0.46
CA TYR A 194 -13.90 -7.92 -1.81
C TYR A 194 -15.28 -7.55 -2.39
N GLY A 195 -15.28 -6.65 -3.36
CA GLY A 195 -16.50 -6.23 -4.06
C GLY A 195 -16.89 -7.13 -5.23
N GLY A 196 -16.02 -8.09 -5.58
CA GLY A 196 -16.16 -8.91 -6.75
C GLY A 196 -15.78 -8.18 -8.04
N ARG A 197 -15.69 -8.91 -9.14
CA ARG A 197 -15.36 -8.36 -10.48
C ARG A 197 -16.50 -7.58 -11.12
N ASN A 198 -17.58 -7.41 -10.41
CA ASN A 198 -18.72 -6.62 -10.84
C ASN A 198 -18.63 -5.23 -10.22
N GLY A 199 -17.91 -4.33 -10.86
CA GLY A 199 -17.54 -3.03 -10.36
C GLY A 199 -18.69 -2.20 -9.76
N LYS A 200 -19.92 -2.27 -10.29
CA LYS A 200 -21.05 -1.51 -9.75
C LYS A 200 -21.42 -1.94 -8.33
N ALA A 201 -21.45 -3.26 -8.09
CA ALA A 201 -21.72 -3.79 -6.75
C ALA A 201 -20.62 -3.39 -5.76
N ALA A 202 -19.36 -3.41 -6.19
CA ALA A 202 -18.23 -2.97 -5.38
C ALA A 202 -18.33 -1.50 -5.00
N ILE A 203 -18.66 -0.62 -5.94
CA ILE A 203 -18.78 0.83 -5.71
C ILE A 203 -19.87 1.14 -4.67
N ASP A 204 -21.03 0.52 -4.76
CA ASP A 204 -22.12 0.71 -3.81
C ASP A 204 -21.72 0.23 -2.41
N THR A 205 -21.01 -0.88 -2.30
CA THR A 205 -20.45 -1.39 -1.03
C THR A 205 -19.50 -0.36 -0.42
N TYR A 206 -18.59 0.21 -1.22
CA TYR A 206 -17.65 1.21 -0.75
C TYR A 206 -18.32 2.49 -0.25
N LYS A 207 -19.35 2.96 -0.96
CA LYS A 207 -20.14 4.15 -0.57
C LYS A 207 -20.84 3.96 0.76
N GLN A 208 -21.36 2.77 1.02
CA GLN A 208 -22.12 2.44 2.23
C GLN A 208 -21.21 2.12 3.43
N HIS A 209 -19.95 1.82 3.21
CA HIS A 209 -19.01 1.47 4.29
C HIS A 209 -18.70 2.68 5.18
N SER A 210 -18.70 2.49 6.50
CA SER A 210 -18.54 3.56 7.50
C SER A 210 -17.11 3.99 7.80
N ALA A 211 -16.10 3.25 7.31
CA ALA A 211 -14.70 3.52 7.60
C ALA A 211 -14.27 4.93 7.16
N LYS A 212 -13.39 5.55 7.94
CA LYS A 212 -12.83 6.88 7.64
C LYS A 212 -11.91 6.87 6.43
N TYR A 213 -11.20 5.78 6.24
CA TYR A 213 -10.26 5.56 5.13
C TYR A 213 -10.75 4.40 4.30
N LEU A 214 -10.75 4.57 2.99
CA LEU A 214 -11.07 3.53 2.04
C LEU A 214 -10.30 3.78 0.75
N LEU A 215 -9.59 2.78 0.27
CA LEU A 215 -8.81 2.81 -0.95
C LEU A 215 -9.12 1.57 -1.79
N ALA A 216 -9.89 1.78 -2.86
CA ALA A 216 -10.14 0.71 -3.81
C ALA A 216 -8.91 0.41 -4.66
N SER A 217 -8.75 -0.85 -5.02
CA SER A 217 -7.69 -1.34 -5.89
C SER A 217 -8.04 -2.70 -6.49
N ALA A 218 -7.13 -3.30 -7.25
CA ALA A 218 -7.32 -4.61 -7.88
C ALA A 218 -6.00 -5.27 -8.33
N PRO A 219 -6.02 -6.59 -8.48
CA PRO A 219 -7.06 -7.53 -8.06
C PRO A 219 -7.02 -7.85 -6.56
N THR A 220 -8.13 -8.26 -5.99
CA THR A 220 -8.12 -8.94 -4.69
C THR A 220 -7.46 -10.30 -4.88
N LEU A 221 -6.40 -10.56 -4.12
CA LEU A 221 -5.58 -11.77 -4.25
C LEU A 221 -6.08 -12.90 -3.33
N ILE A 222 -6.43 -12.53 -2.10
CA ILE A 222 -6.92 -13.48 -1.09
C ILE A 222 -8.12 -12.83 -0.40
N ASP A 223 -9.20 -13.57 -0.25
CA ASP A 223 -10.41 -13.20 0.47
C ASP A 223 -10.81 -14.31 1.42
N ASP A 224 -10.74 -14.04 2.72
CA ASP A 224 -10.97 -15.00 3.80
C ASP A 224 -10.23 -16.34 3.55
N TYR A 225 -8.90 -16.25 3.38
CA TYR A 225 -7.99 -17.34 3.04
C TYR A 225 -8.22 -17.99 1.66
N ASN A 226 -9.27 -17.58 0.92
CA ASN A 226 -9.53 -18.09 -0.42
C ASN A 226 -8.62 -17.42 -1.46
N PRO A 227 -7.80 -18.18 -2.22
CA PRO A 227 -6.80 -17.63 -3.14
C PRO A 227 -7.43 -17.21 -4.47
N LEU A 228 -8.11 -16.08 -4.50
CA LEU A 228 -8.77 -15.57 -5.71
C LEU A 228 -7.77 -15.30 -6.85
N GLY A 229 -6.57 -14.82 -6.53
CA GLY A 229 -5.53 -14.48 -7.51
C GLY A 229 -5.06 -15.65 -8.36
N GLU A 230 -5.31 -16.88 -7.95
CA GLU A 230 -4.96 -18.07 -8.74
C GLU A 230 -5.82 -18.24 -10.01
N THR A 231 -7.02 -17.69 -10.05
CA THR A 231 -8.03 -17.95 -11.06
C THR A 231 -8.36 -16.77 -11.97
N PHE A 232 -7.73 -15.60 -11.78
CA PHE A 232 -8.10 -14.38 -12.48
C PHE A 232 -7.82 -14.40 -13.97
N VAL A 233 -6.74 -15.06 -14.34
CA VAL A 233 -6.27 -15.08 -15.72
C VAL A 233 -6.37 -16.48 -16.25
N GLY A 234 -7.34 -16.97 -16.74
CA GLY A 234 -7.53 -18.33 -17.31
C GLY A 234 -6.26 -18.94 -17.94
N ASN A 235 -6.43 -19.88 -18.84
CA ASN A 235 -5.30 -20.59 -19.48
C ASN A 235 -4.79 -19.83 -20.70
N TYR A 236 -4.12 -18.69 -20.50
CA TYR A 236 -3.43 -17.96 -21.58
C TYR A 236 -1.95 -18.31 -21.60
N THR A 237 -1.36 -18.41 -22.81
CA THR A 237 0.10 -18.45 -22.98
C THR A 237 0.69 -17.05 -22.73
N MET A 238 2.00 -16.96 -22.45
CA MET A 238 2.65 -15.66 -22.27
C MET A 238 2.52 -14.78 -23.53
N GLU A 239 2.67 -15.36 -24.71
CA GLU A 239 2.50 -14.66 -26.00
C GLU A 239 1.08 -14.07 -26.14
N GLN A 240 0.05 -14.82 -25.75
CA GLN A 240 -1.33 -14.33 -25.75
C GLN A 240 -1.52 -13.19 -24.74
N LEU A 241 -0.97 -13.31 -23.53
CA LEU A 241 -1.04 -12.27 -22.52
C LEU A 241 -0.37 -10.97 -22.98
N GLU A 242 0.81 -11.07 -23.58
CA GLU A 242 1.56 -9.92 -24.08
C GLU A 242 0.92 -9.27 -25.31
N SER A 243 0.08 -9.99 -26.05
CA SER A 243 -0.68 -9.45 -27.19
C SER A 243 -1.85 -8.55 -26.78
N PHE A 244 -2.35 -8.64 -25.54
CA PHE A 244 -3.40 -7.75 -25.06
C PHE A 244 -2.85 -6.34 -24.81
N ASP A 245 -3.77 -5.35 -24.75
CA ASP A 245 -3.43 -4.00 -24.33
C ASP A 245 -2.76 -4.01 -22.94
N TYR A 246 -1.84 -3.06 -22.71
CA TYR A 246 -1.13 -2.95 -21.42
C TYR A 246 -2.07 -2.80 -20.23
N GLU A 247 -3.19 -2.11 -20.42
CA GLU A 247 -4.20 -1.86 -19.39
C GLU A 247 -5.25 -2.99 -19.27
N ASP A 248 -5.17 -4.02 -20.12
CA ASP A 248 -6.07 -5.17 -20.04
C ASP A 248 -5.77 -5.99 -18.78
N TYR A 249 -6.80 -6.31 -18.01
CA TYR A 249 -6.66 -7.05 -16.75
C TYR A 249 -5.94 -8.39 -16.92
N ARG A 250 -6.14 -9.07 -18.06
CA ARG A 250 -5.51 -10.36 -18.34
C ARG A 250 -3.99 -10.22 -18.45
N ARG A 251 -3.53 -9.23 -19.20
CA ARG A 251 -2.11 -8.92 -19.31
C ARG A 251 -1.56 -8.43 -17.97
N HIS A 252 -2.21 -7.46 -17.37
CA HIS A 252 -1.76 -6.86 -16.12
C HIS A 252 -1.62 -7.89 -15.00
N GLN A 253 -2.54 -8.84 -14.90
CA GLN A 253 -2.53 -9.85 -13.83
C GLN A 253 -1.71 -11.08 -14.19
N GLY A 254 -1.64 -11.46 -15.47
CA GLY A 254 -0.98 -12.67 -15.96
C GLY A 254 0.52 -12.52 -16.17
N VAL A 255 1.00 -11.32 -16.54
CA VAL A 255 2.42 -11.05 -16.78
C VAL A 255 3.12 -10.66 -15.48
N ARG A 256 4.40 -11.01 -15.35
CA ARG A 256 5.23 -10.59 -14.22
C ARG A 256 5.51 -9.10 -14.26
N HIS A 257 5.27 -8.44 -13.14
CA HIS A 257 5.54 -7.02 -12.92
C HIS A 257 6.07 -6.80 -11.50
N PRO A 258 6.72 -5.65 -11.21
CA PRO A 258 6.81 -5.17 -9.84
C PRO A 258 5.42 -5.05 -9.24
N ARG A 259 5.25 -5.42 -7.98
CA ARG A 259 3.95 -5.43 -7.30
C ARG A 259 4.02 -4.72 -5.97
N THR A 260 2.94 -4.01 -5.66
CA THR A 260 2.66 -3.50 -4.34
C THR A 260 1.41 -4.19 -3.83
N VAL A 261 1.44 -4.70 -2.61
CA VAL A 261 0.32 -5.44 -2.01
C VAL A 261 0.12 -4.98 -0.57
N VAL A 262 -1.13 -4.93 -0.15
CA VAL A 262 -1.51 -4.87 1.25
C VAL A 262 -2.16 -6.18 1.64
N ALA A 263 -1.83 -6.70 2.83
CA ALA A 263 -2.49 -7.87 3.35
C ALA A 263 -2.83 -7.66 4.83
N VAL A 264 -3.85 -8.36 5.30
CA VAL A 264 -4.32 -8.29 6.68
C VAL A 264 -4.45 -9.71 7.21
N THR A 265 -3.85 -9.95 8.37
CA THR A 265 -3.94 -11.24 9.06
C THR A 265 -5.21 -11.33 9.91
N GLU A 266 -5.50 -12.51 10.42
CA GLU A 266 -6.59 -12.74 11.39
C GLU A 266 -6.40 -11.90 12.66
N ASP A 267 -5.14 -11.79 13.14
CA ASP A 267 -4.74 -11.00 14.30
C ASP A 267 -4.65 -9.49 14.02
N LYS A 268 -5.16 -9.04 12.87
CA LYS A 268 -5.14 -7.62 12.45
C LYS A 268 -3.75 -7.02 12.26
N ASP A 269 -2.74 -7.84 11.99
CA ASP A 269 -1.48 -7.32 11.50
C ASP A 269 -1.66 -6.83 10.07
N LEU A 270 -1.12 -5.65 9.83
CA LEU A 270 -1.03 -5.09 8.49
C LEU A 270 0.31 -5.49 7.87
N LEU A 271 0.26 -6.14 6.73
CA LEU A 271 1.42 -6.43 5.90
C LEU A 271 1.45 -5.48 4.71
N LEU A 272 2.50 -4.68 4.61
CA LEU A 272 2.80 -3.86 3.44
C LEU A 272 3.88 -4.58 2.65
N VAL A 273 3.62 -4.90 1.38
CA VAL A 273 4.49 -5.76 0.58
C VAL A 273 4.89 -5.06 -0.71
N THR A 274 6.17 -5.09 -1.05
CA THR A 274 6.66 -4.74 -2.39
C THR A 274 7.47 -5.89 -2.97
N ILE A 275 7.24 -6.17 -4.24
CA ILE A 275 7.95 -7.16 -5.05
C ILE A 275 8.60 -6.39 -6.18
N ASP A 276 9.92 -6.40 -6.22
CA ASP A 276 10.67 -5.80 -7.32
C ASP A 276 10.51 -6.62 -8.60
N GLY A 277 10.71 -6.01 -9.74
CA GLY A 277 10.58 -6.70 -11.02
C GLY A 277 11.27 -5.95 -12.16
N ARG A 278 11.11 -6.48 -13.39
CA ARG A 278 11.72 -5.93 -14.61
C ARG A 278 13.25 -5.90 -14.59
N TRP A 279 13.85 -6.71 -13.76
CA TRP A 279 15.29 -6.83 -13.61
C TRP A 279 15.72 -8.29 -13.83
N ALA A 280 15.96 -8.62 -15.10
CA ALA A 280 16.25 -9.98 -15.54
C ALA A 280 17.38 -10.64 -14.74
N GLY A 281 17.13 -11.85 -14.26
CA GLY A 281 18.09 -12.64 -13.48
C GLY A 281 18.32 -12.15 -12.06
N LYS A 282 17.66 -11.07 -11.60
CA LYS A 282 17.81 -10.53 -10.26
C LYS A 282 16.47 -10.33 -9.53
N ALA A 283 15.51 -9.70 -10.19
CA ALA A 283 14.16 -9.50 -9.69
C ALA A 283 13.19 -9.52 -10.85
N GLU A 284 12.63 -10.69 -11.14
CA GLU A 284 11.77 -10.88 -12.32
C GLU A 284 10.38 -10.28 -12.14
N GLY A 285 9.95 -10.09 -10.89
CA GLY A 285 8.58 -9.74 -10.54
C GLY A 285 7.67 -10.96 -10.53
N MET A 286 6.39 -10.72 -10.24
CA MET A 286 5.40 -11.78 -10.11
C MET A 286 4.09 -11.43 -10.83
N SER A 287 3.42 -12.45 -11.37
CA SER A 287 2.02 -12.40 -11.78
C SER A 287 1.10 -12.41 -10.54
N ALA A 288 -0.18 -12.07 -10.70
CA ALA A 288 -1.13 -12.10 -9.59
C ALA A 288 -1.22 -13.49 -8.94
N LYS A 289 -1.17 -14.56 -9.75
CA LYS A 289 -1.16 -15.95 -9.26
C LYS A 289 0.07 -16.23 -8.41
N GLU A 290 1.26 -15.86 -8.90
CA GLU A 290 2.52 -16.10 -8.19
C GLU A 290 2.56 -15.34 -6.86
N VAL A 291 2.12 -14.08 -6.83
CA VAL A 291 1.99 -13.29 -5.59
C VAL A 291 1.05 -13.96 -4.59
N THR A 292 -0.11 -14.42 -5.05
CA THR A 292 -1.09 -15.11 -4.19
C THR A 292 -0.50 -16.35 -3.55
N LEU A 293 0.16 -17.19 -4.34
CA LEU A 293 0.79 -18.42 -3.85
C LEU A 293 1.99 -18.12 -2.93
N PHE A 294 2.78 -17.10 -3.27
CA PHE A 294 3.89 -16.64 -2.45
C PHE A 294 3.43 -16.17 -1.07
N LEU A 295 2.39 -15.32 -1.01
CA LEU A 295 1.84 -14.85 0.25
C LEU A 295 1.26 -15.99 1.09
N LYS A 296 0.56 -16.93 0.47
CA LYS A 296 0.05 -18.12 1.17
C LYS A 296 1.17 -18.98 1.77
N LYS A 297 2.27 -19.18 1.03
CA LYS A 297 3.42 -19.96 1.50
C LYS A 297 4.12 -19.31 2.68
N HIS A 298 4.32 -17.98 2.62
CA HIS A 298 5.21 -17.28 3.54
C HIS A 298 4.47 -16.65 4.75
N PHE A 299 3.28 -16.11 4.56
CA PHE A 299 2.56 -15.36 5.59
C PHE A 299 1.15 -15.89 5.86
N ASN A 300 0.54 -16.54 4.88
CA ASN A 300 -0.84 -17.04 4.92
C ASN A 300 -1.86 -16.01 5.47
N PRO A 301 -1.91 -14.79 4.93
CA PRO A 301 -2.82 -13.76 5.43
C PRO A 301 -4.28 -14.11 5.16
N GLN A 302 -5.20 -13.60 5.98
CA GLN A 302 -6.63 -13.77 5.77
C GLN A 302 -7.11 -13.04 4.52
N TYR A 303 -6.59 -11.81 4.30
CA TYR A 303 -6.92 -10.96 3.15
C TYR A 303 -5.67 -10.44 2.47
N ALA A 304 -5.71 -10.28 1.14
CA ALA A 304 -4.66 -9.59 0.38
C ALA A 304 -5.23 -8.89 -0.85
N LEU A 305 -4.77 -7.65 -1.09
CA LEU A 305 -5.19 -6.79 -2.18
C LEU A 305 -3.96 -6.24 -2.90
N ASN A 306 -3.90 -6.43 -4.23
CA ASN A 306 -2.88 -5.79 -5.05
C ASN A 306 -3.20 -4.30 -5.20
N MET A 307 -2.18 -3.48 -5.03
CA MET A 307 -2.21 -2.03 -5.21
C MET A 307 -1.63 -1.65 -6.58
N ASP A 308 -1.47 -0.35 -6.86
CA ASP A 308 -0.74 0.07 -8.06
C ASP A 308 0.70 -0.46 -8.00
N GLY A 309 1.10 -1.09 -9.10
CA GLY A 309 2.37 -1.78 -9.22
C GLY A 309 3.29 -1.17 -10.27
N GLY A 310 4.07 -2.02 -10.94
CA GLY A 310 4.97 -1.57 -12.01
C GLY A 310 6.01 -0.58 -11.50
N GLY A 311 6.17 0.53 -12.21
CA GLY A 311 7.12 1.56 -11.85
C GLY A 311 6.80 2.31 -10.56
N SER A 312 5.53 2.32 -10.14
CA SER A 312 5.08 2.95 -8.90
C SER A 312 5.47 2.18 -7.64
N THR A 313 5.83 0.90 -7.76
CA THR A 313 6.17 0.04 -6.62
C THR A 313 7.28 0.63 -5.78
N THR A 314 6.96 1.11 -4.59
CA THR A 314 7.90 1.80 -3.69
C THR A 314 7.56 1.50 -2.24
N MET A 315 8.58 1.18 -1.43
CA MET A 315 8.48 1.03 0.02
C MET A 315 9.48 1.94 0.73
N TYR A 316 8.97 2.71 1.67
CA TYR A 316 9.74 3.53 2.60
C TYR A 316 9.84 2.82 3.95
N VAL A 317 11.04 2.76 4.52
CA VAL A 317 11.28 2.27 5.89
C VAL A 317 12.30 3.19 6.54
N LYS A 318 11.89 3.95 7.54
CA LYS A 318 12.73 4.97 8.20
C LYS A 318 14.06 4.39 8.67
N GLY A 319 15.15 5.01 8.24
CA GLY A 319 16.51 4.60 8.60
C GLY A 319 17.02 3.35 7.88
N LYS A 320 16.31 2.85 6.85
CA LYS A 320 16.71 1.70 6.02
C LYS A 320 16.81 2.09 4.55
N GLY A 321 17.45 1.24 3.76
CA GLY A 321 17.53 1.41 2.30
C GLY A 321 18.44 2.56 1.88
N ALA A 322 18.00 3.35 0.89
CA ALA A 322 18.80 4.42 0.30
C ALA A 322 18.94 5.61 1.25
N ALA A 323 20.16 6.03 1.55
CA ALA A 323 20.53 6.98 2.61
C ALA A 323 19.77 8.35 2.62
N LYS A 324 19.24 8.79 1.47
CA LYS A 324 18.50 10.05 1.37
C LYS A 324 16.99 9.90 1.41
N THR A 325 16.50 8.72 1.04
CA THR A 325 15.08 8.50 0.77
C THR A 325 14.47 7.45 1.67
N ASP A 326 15.28 6.66 2.38
CA ASP A 326 14.85 5.51 3.16
C ASP A 326 13.97 4.51 2.34
N VAL A 327 14.15 4.49 1.00
CA VAL A 327 13.47 3.55 0.11
C VAL A 327 14.27 2.26 0.07
N VAL A 328 13.60 1.14 0.35
CA VAL A 328 14.25 -0.18 0.52
C VAL A 328 14.17 -1.07 -0.70
N ASN A 329 13.31 -0.76 -1.66
CA ASN A 329 13.14 -1.51 -2.90
C ASN A 329 13.69 -0.76 -4.12
N TYR A 330 13.50 -1.31 -5.34
CA TYR A 330 14.01 -0.74 -6.61
C TYR A 330 12.85 -0.29 -7.52
N PRO A 331 12.30 0.93 -7.35
CA PRO A 331 11.32 1.48 -8.27
C PRO A 331 11.86 1.54 -9.69
N THR A 332 11.07 1.09 -10.69
CA THR A 332 11.55 0.88 -12.06
C THR A 332 11.13 1.94 -13.06
N ASP A 333 10.37 2.95 -12.67
CA ASP A 333 10.04 4.05 -13.56
C ASP A 333 11.30 4.78 -14.01
N ASN A 334 11.47 4.86 -15.35
CA ASN A 334 12.64 5.46 -16.02
C ASN A 334 13.99 4.78 -15.76
N GLY A 335 14.00 3.53 -15.33
CA GLY A 335 15.24 2.76 -15.10
C GLY A 335 16.13 3.34 -14.00
N ALA A 336 15.61 4.26 -13.18
CA ALA A 336 16.33 4.86 -12.08
C ALA A 336 15.77 4.36 -10.76
N VAL A 337 16.65 3.94 -9.89
CA VAL A 337 16.35 3.61 -8.51
C VAL A 337 15.77 4.85 -7.82
N SER A 338 14.55 4.78 -7.36
CA SER A 338 13.93 5.65 -6.36
C SER A 338 13.77 7.16 -6.60
N TYR A 339 14.19 7.71 -7.72
CA TYR A 339 14.21 9.19 -7.87
C TYR A 339 13.20 9.73 -8.82
N THR A 340 12.44 8.89 -9.42
CA THR A 340 11.47 9.30 -10.42
C THR A 340 10.44 10.26 -9.88
N HIS A 341 10.36 10.34 -8.60
CA HIS A 341 9.45 11.19 -7.86
C HIS A 341 10.00 12.57 -7.57
N LEU A 342 11.27 12.79 -7.77
CA LEU A 342 11.91 14.12 -7.66
C LEU A 342 11.71 14.97 -8.91
N ARG A 343 10.82 14.64 -9.79
CA ARG A 343 10.39 15.49 -10.90
C ARG A 343 9.30 16.46 -10.50
N ALA A 344 9.48 17.13 -9.41
CA ALA A 344 8.94 18.46 -9.25
C ALA A 344 9.91 19.41 -9.92
N HIS A 345 9.63 19.81 -11.15
CA HIS A 345 10.27 20.92 -11.81
C HIS A 345 9.26 22.05 -11.95
#